data_303fd35d80b72337ef70a3c4326fdfab
#
_entry.id   303fd35d80b72337ef70a3c4326fdfab
#
_cell.length_a   1.000
_cell.length_b   1.000
_cell.length_c   1.000
_cell.angle_alpha   90.00
_cell.angle_beta   90.00
_cell.angle_gamma   90.00
#
_symmetry.space_group_name_H-M   'P 1'
#
loop_
_entity.id
_entity.type
_entity.pdbx_description
1 polymer ?
#
loop_
_entity_poly.entity_id
_entity_poly.type
_entity_poly.pdbx_seq_one_letter_code
_entity_poly.pdbx_strand_id
1 'polypeptide(L)'
;MADTVRKVAYFSMTVPNTPGQTFKVLATLVSAGINLLACTGFPRGGRAQIDVVPDDTRKFGNAARKAKLRFNPKKTGFLIQGDDRPGALADHLKRLADRKINVTAVDGLSAGKGRWGAILWVKPKDIARAGRVLRAKRK
;
A
#
# COMPACT_ATOMS: atom_id res chain seq x y z
N MET A 1 7.75 21.66 -3.72
CA MET A 1 8.33 20.38 -4.12
C MET A 1 7.25 19.45 -4.62
N ALA A 2 7.49 18.83 -5.72
CA ALA A 2 6.55 17.87 -6.25
C ALA A 2 6.58 16.57 -5.43
N ASP A 3 5.43 15.94 -5.30
CA ASP A 3 5.37 14.62 -4.71
C ASP A 3 5.98 13.60 -5.66
N THR A 4 6.43 12.49 -5.11
CA THR A 4 6.81 11.33 -5.92
C THR A 4 5.69 10.31 -5.85
N VAL A 5 5.40 9.69 -6.99
CA VAL A 5 4.42 8.61 -7.08
C VAL A 5 5.11 7.41 -7.68
N ARG A 6 4.95 6.24 -7.07
CA ARG A 6 5.55 5.00 -7.56
C ARG A 6 4.49 3.91 -7.62
N LYS A 7 4.57 3.08 -8.66
CA LYS A 7 3.83 1.82 -8.64
C LYS A 7 4.53 0.89 -7.68
N VAL A 8 3.77 0.28 -6.80
CA VAL A 8 4.32 -0.66 -5.83
C VAL A 8 3.52 -1.95 -5.84
N ALA A 9 4.18 -3.03 -5.50
CA ALA A 9 3.51 -4.30 -5.30
C ALA A 9 2.94 -4.36 -3.89
N TYR A 10 1.72 -4.86 -3.75
CA TYR A 10 1.19 -5.12 -2.44
C TYR A 10 0.59 -6.51 -2.37
N PHE A 11 0.51 -7.01 -1.15
CA PHE A 11 0.05 -8.37 -0.87
C PHE A 11 -0.94 -8.32 0.28
N SER A 12 -1.98 -9.13 0.20
CA SER A 12 -3.00 -9.18 1.24
C SER A 12 -3.14 -10.58 1.80
N MET A 13 -3.55 -10.65 3.06
CA MET A 13 -3.97 -11.90 3.66
C MET A 13 -5.01 -11.62 4.74
N THR A 14 -5.75 -12.63 5.12
CA THR A 14 -6.68 -12.51 6.22
C THR A 14 -6.22 -13.34 7.40
N VAL A 15 -6.52 -12.84 8.59
CA VAL A 15 -6.23 -13.54 9.85
C VAL A 15 -7.49 -13.50 10.71
N PRO A 16 -7.56 -14.35 11.75
CA PRO A 16 -8.66 -14.22 12.71
C PRO A 16 -8.68 -12.82 13.31
N ASN A 17 -9.87 -12.26 13.51
CA ASN A 17 -10.00 -10.89 14.04
C ASN A 17 -9.93 -10.93 15.58
N THR A 18 -8.76 -11.30 16.09
CA THR A 18 -8.50 -11.38 17.53
C THR A 18 -7.19 -10.70 17.87
N PRO A 19 -7.00 -10.28 19.12
CA PRO A 19 -5.77 -9.58 19.51
C PRO A 19 -4.51 -10.37 19.17
N GLY A 20 -3.51 -9.70 18.64
CA GLY A 20 -2.20 -10.26 18.40
C GLY A 20 -2.01 -10.95 17.06
N GLN A 21 -3.05 -11.18 16.28
CA GLN A 21 -2.92 -11.90 15.01
C GLN A 21 -2.11 -11.12 13.99
N THR A 22 -2.40 -9.84 13.82
CA THR A 22 -1.63 -9.00 12.91
C THR A 22 -0.19 -8.87 13.39
N PHE A 23 0.00 -8.73 14.70
CA PHE A 23 1.35 -8.66 15.26
C PHE A 23 2.18 -9.89 14.90
N LYS A 24 1.61 -11.08 14.96
CA LYS A 24 2.32 -12.31 14.63
C LYS A 24 2.85 -12.29 13.20
N VAL A 25 2.01 -11.83 12.27
CA VAL A 25 2.41 -11.72 10.86
C VAL A 25 3.56 -10.73 10.73
N LEU A 26 3.41 -9.54 11.31
CA LEU A 26 4.44 -8.50 11.21
C LEU A 26 5.73 -8.92 11.90
N ALA A 27 5.64 -9.61 13.04
CA ALA A 27 6.82 -10.09 13.75
C ALA A 27 7.61 -11.09 12.90
N THR A 28 6.90 -11.96 12.19
CA THR A 28 7.54 -12.90 11.28
C THR A 28 8.33 -12.18 10.19
N LEU A 29 7.73 -11.13 9.61
CA LEU A 29 8.40 -10.34 8.58
C LEU A 29 9.60 -9.59 9.13
N VAL A 30 9.47 -9.03 10.35
CA VAL A 30 10.59 -8.34 11.01
C VAL A 30 11.76 -9.31 11.22
N SER A 31 11.47 -10.53 11.69
CA SER A 31 12.50 -11.54 11.91
C SER A 31 13.25 -11.88 10.62
N ALA A 32 12.61 -11.74 9.49
CA ALA A 32 13.23 -11.98 8.18
C ALA A 32 13.88 -10.74 7.60
N GLY A 33 13.89 -9.63 8.33
CA GLY A 33 14.49 -8.38 7.88
C GLY A 33 13.70 -7.63 6.82
N ILE A 34 12.38 -7.87 6.75
CA ILE A 34 11.52 -7.21 5.78
C ILE A 34 11.07 -5.86 6.32
N ASN A 35 11.30 -4.80 5.55
CA ASN A 35 10.77 -3.49 5.85
C ASN A 35 9.53 -3.24 4.99
N LEU A 36 8.50 -2.64 5.59
CA LEU A 36 7.26 -2.33 4.90
C LEU A 36 7.18 -0.82 4.64
N LEU A 37 6.85 -0.47 3.41
CA LEU A 37 6.60 0.93 3.04
C LEU A 37 5.20 1.35 3.46
N ALA A 38 4.27 0.41 3.50
CA ALA A 38 2.91 0.66 3.95
C ALA A 38 2.31 -0.61 4.49
N CYS A 39 1.40 -0.45 5.43
CA CYS A 39 0.62 -1.56 5.99
C CYS A 39 -0.74 -1.04 6.37
N THR A 40 -1.79 -1.72 5.95
CA THR A 40 -3.15 -1.38 6.35
C THR A 40 -3.80 -2.62 6.95
N GLY A 41 -4.70 -2.39 7.89
CA GLY A 41 -5.45 -3.48 8.50
C GLY A 41 -6.87 -3.05 8.77
N PHE A 42 -7.82 -3.93 8.51
CA PHE A 42 -9.23 -3.62 8.73
C PHE A 42 -10.06 -4.90 8.84
N PRO A 43 -11.21 -4.83 9.54
CA PRO A 43 -12.10 -5.99 9.61
C PRO A 43 -12.70 -6.29 8.25
N ARG A 44 -12.89 -7.57 7.98
CA ARG A 44 -13.54 -8.00 6.75
C ARG A 44 -14.23 -9.35 6.97
N GLY A 45 -15.56 -9.36 6.97
CA GLY A 45 -16.33 -10.59 7.05
C GLY A 45 -16.02 -11.46 8.27
N GLY A 46 -15.88 -10.87 9.43
CA GLY A 46 -15.57 -11.59 10.65
C GLY A 46 -14.09 -11.92 10.82
N ARG A 47 -13.28 -11.57 9.86
CA ARG A 47 -11.83 -11.71 9.92
C ARG A 47 -11.18 -10.34 9.81
N ALA A 48 -9.88 -10.29 9.86
CA ALA A 48 -9.13 -9.06 9.61
C ALA A 48 -8.31 -9.25 8.34
N GLN A 49 -8.32 -8.25 7.48
CA GLN A 49 -7.48 -8.23 6.29
C GLN A 49 -6.27 -7.35 6.56
N ILE A 50 -5.11 -7.82 6.11
CA ILE A 50 -3.85 -7.09 6.21
C ILE A 50 -3.32 -6.93 4.81
N ASP A 51 -3.02 -5.67 4.42
CA ASP A 51 -2.34 -5.38 3.16
C ASP A 51 -0.97 -4.84 3.48
N VAL A 52 0.06 -5.37 2.84
CA VAL A 52 1.44 -4.94 3.06
C VAL A 52 2.11 -4.56 1.75
N VAL A 53 2.96 -3.52 1.81
CA VAL A 53 3.78 -3.10 0.70
C VAL A 53 5.24 -3.23 1.13
N PRO A 54 5.90 -4.33 0.77
CA PRO A 54 7.30 -4.49 1.14
C PRO A 54 8.21 -3.61 0.28
N ASP A 55 9.34 -3.19 0.84
CA ASP A 55 10.32 -2.43 0.07
C ASP A 55 11.08 -3.30 -0.93
N ASP A 56 11.24 -4.58 -0.62
CA ASP A 56 11.93 -5.55 -1.48
C ASP A 56 11.02 -6.74 -1.71
N THR A 57 10.40 -6.77 -2.89
CA THR A 57 9.40 -7.78 -3.23
C THR A 57 9.97 -9.19 -3.26
N ARG A 58 11.18 -9.36 -3.78
CA ARG A 58 11.80 -10.68 -3.85
C ARG A 58 12.10 -11.22 -2.46
N LYS A 59 12.70 -10.40 -1.61
CA LYS A 59 13.01 -10.77 -0.24
C LYS A 59 11.74 -11.14 0.52
N PHE A 60 10.69 -10.34 0.33
CA PHE A 60 9.39 -10.60 0.94
C PHE A 60 8.83 -11.96 0.51
N GLY A 61 8.84 -12.24 -0.80
CA GLY A 61 8.32 -13.50 -1.32
C GLY A 61 9.03 -14.71 -0.74
N ASN A 62 10.35 -14.64 -0.64
CA ASN A 62 11.15 -15.72 -0.06
C ASN A 62 10.83 -15.90 1.42
N ALA A 63 10.71 -14.79 2.16
CA ALA A 63 10.41 -14.84 3.59
C ALA A 63 9.01 -15.40 3.85
N ALA A 64 8.02 -14.96 3.09
CA ALA A 64 6.64 -15.42 3.24
C ALA A 64 6.53 -16.92 2.96
N ARG A 65 7.18 -17.38 1.90
CA ARG A 65 7.16 -18.80 1.53
C ARG A 65 7.83 -19.64 2.62
N LYS A 66 8.98 -19.20 3.09
CA LYS A 66 9.73 -19.92 4.13
C LYS A 66 8.95 -20.00 5.43
N ALA A 67 8.24 -18.96 5.79
CA ALA A 67 7.44 -18.90 7.01
C ALA A 67 6.04 -19.49 6.81
N LYS A 68 5.71 -19.93 5.60
CA LYS A 68 4.39 -20.49 5.26
C LYS A 68 3.26 -19.50 5.50
N LEU A 69 3.53 -18.22 5.29
CA LEU A 69 2.50 -17.19 5.29
C LEU A 69 1.80 -17.19 3.94
N ARG A 70 0.48 -17.22 3.96
CA ARG A 70 -0.30 -17.36 2.74
C ARG A 70 -0.86 -16.02 2.29
N PHE A 71 -0.01 -15.23 1.67
CA PHE A 71 -0.46 -14.01 1.04
C PHE A 71 -1.08 -14.30 -0.31
N ASN A 72 -2.09 -13.51 -0.67
CA ASN A 72 -2.70 -13.57 -2.00
C ASN A 72 -1.69 -13.11 -3.04
N PRO A 73 -1.92 -13.42 -4.34
CA PRO A 73 -1.02 -12.98 -5.39
C PRO A 73 -0.81 -11.48 -5.42
N LYS A 74 0.35 -11.08 -5.91
CA LYS A 74 0.76 -9.68 -6.00
C LYS A 74 -0.27 -8.83 -6.74
N LYS A 75 -0.56 -7.66 -6.20
CA LYS A 75 -1.35 -6.62 -6.85
C LYS A 75 -0.55 -5.33 -6.90
N THR A 76 -1.03 -4.36 -7.66
CA THR A 76 -0.36 -3.08 -7.83
C THR A 76 -1.13 -1.97 -7.15
N GLY A 77 -0.42 -1.15 -6.39
CA GLY A 77 -0.95 0.08 -5.82
C GLY A 77 -0.04 1.24 -6.16
N PHE A 78 -0.37 2.42 -5.64
CA PHE A 78 0.42 3.63 -5.86
C PHE A 78 0.83 4.20 -4.51
N LEU A 79 2.14 4.39 -4.35
CA LEU A 79 2.69 4.99 -3.14
C LEU A 79 3.07 6.43 -3.47
N ILE A 80 2.56 7.37 -2.68
CA ILE A 80 2.79 8.80 -2.86
C ILE A 80 3.53 9.31 -1.65
N GLN A 81 4.58 10.10 -1.86
CA GLN A 81 5.35 10.68 -0.77
C GLN A 81 5.77 12.10 -1.16
N GLY A 82 5.76 13.00 -0.20
CA GLY A 82 6.14 14.37 -0.49
C GLY A 82 6.13 15.26 0.74
N ASP A 83 6.17 16.57 0.49
CA ASP A 83 6.11 17.56 1.56
C ASP A 83 4.67 17.77 2.00
N ASP A 84 4.46 17.80 3.31
CA ASP A 84 3.13 17.91 3.87
C ASP A 84 2.58 19.32 3.65
N ARG A 85 1.29 19.38 3.34
CA ARG A 85 0.59 20.64 3.11
C ARG A 85 -0.92 20.39 3.01
N PRO A 86 -1.75 21.41 3.28
CA PRO A 86 -3.18 21.27 3.04
C PRO A 86 -3.44 20.91 1.56
N GLY A 87 -4.31 19.93 1.34
CA GLY A 87 -4.70 19.55 -0.01
C GLY A 87 -3.75 18.61 -0.73
N ALA A 88 -2.68 18.15 -0.08
CA ALA A 88 -1.70 17.27 -0.73
C ALA A 88 -2.37 16.06 -1.40
N LEU A 89 -3.18 15.32 -0.65
CA LEU A 89 -3.88 14.16 -1.19
C LEU A 89 -4.98 14.56 -2.16
N ALA A 90 -5.69 15.64 -1.86
CA ALA A 90 -6.82 16.08 -2.69
C ALA A 90 -6.40 16.36 -4.12
N ASP A 91 -5.21 16.92 -4.34
CA ASP A 91 -4.73 17.22 -5.68
C ASP A 91 -4.61 15.94 -6.55
N HIS A 92 -4.11 14.87 -5.96
CA HIS A 92 -3.99 13.60 -6.68
C HIS A 92 -5.35 12.99 -6.98
N LEU A 93 -6.25 13.02 -6.00
CA LEU A 93 -7.59 12.48 -6.18
C LEU A 93 -8.37 13.28 -7.23
N LYS A 94 -8.18 14.59 -7.27
CA LYS A 94 -8.82 15.42 -8.28
C LYS A 94 -8.37 15.03 -9.68
N ARG A 95 -7.08 14.82 -9.87
CA ARG A 95 -6.57 14.42 -11.20
C ARG A 95 -7.16 13.09 -11.66
N LEU A 96 -7.31 12.14 -10.73
CA LEU A 96 -7.94 10.87 -11.06
C LEU A 96 -9.43 11.06 -11.37
N ALA A 97 -10.12 11.87 -10.57
CA ALA A 97 -11.54 12.14 -10.78
C ALA A 97 -11.80 12.82 -12.13
N ASP A 98 -10.94 13.76 -12.51
CA ASP A 98 -11.08 14.46 -13.78
C ASP A 98 -10.97 13.51 -14.98
N ARG A 99 -10.34 12.37 -14.81
CA ARG A 99 -10.23 11.33 -15.83
C ARG A 99 -11.18 10.16 -15.58
N LYS A 100 -12.13 10.34 -14.66
CA LYS A 100 -13.14 9.34 -14.34
C LYS A 100 -12.55 8.01 -13.87
N ILE A 101 -11.46 8.09 -13.11
CA ILE A 101 -10.85 6.93 -12.49
C ILE A 101 -11.28 6.88 -11.04
N ASN A 102 -11.94 5.79 -10.65
CA ASN A 102 -12.40 5.61 -9.28
C ASN A 102 -11.29 5.05 -8.42
N VAL A 103 -11.14 5.62 -7.22
CA VAL A 103 -10.20 5.12 -6.21
C VAL A 103 -10.96 4.12 -5.35
N THR A 104 -10.47 2.88 -5.28
CA THR A 104 -11.13 1.83 -4.51
C THR A 104 -10.78 1.89 -3.03
N ALA A 105 -9.59 2.38 -2.71
CA ALA A 105 -9.17 2.59 -1.31
C ALA A 105 -8.00 3.55 -1.29
N VAL A 106 -7.90 4.30 -0.20
CA VAL A 106 -6.78 5.22 0.01
C VAL A 106 -6.55 5.41 1.51
N ASP A 107 -5.29 5.44 1.90
CA ASP A 107 -4.86 5.81 3.23
C ASP A 107 -3.78 6.86 3.09
N GLY A 108 -3.93 7.98 3.78
CA GLY A 108 -2.92 9.04 3.79
C GLY A 108 -2.63 9.43 5.22
N LEU A 109 -1.41 9.89 5.46
CA LEU A 109 -1.03 10.33 6.79
C LEU A 109 0.13 11.32 6.72
N SER A 110 0.22 12.13 7.77
CA SER A 110 1.38 12.97 8.00
C SER A 110 2.41 12.14 8.76
N ALA A 111 3.63 12.07 8.24
CA ALA A 111 4.67 11.22 8.82
C ALA A 111 5.58 11.98 9.78
N GLY A 112 5.27 13.24 10.05
CA GLY A 112 6.14 14.11 10.85
C GLY A 112 7.27 14.69 10.01
N LYS A 113 7.97 15.68 10.59
CA LYS A 113 9.11 16.35 9.93
C LYS A 113 8.72 16.96 8.58
N GLY A 114 7.48 17.45 8.46
CA GLY A 114 7.01 18.07 7.23
C GLY A 114 6.78 17.11 6.07
N ARG A 115 6.69 15.81 6.32
CA ARG A 115 6.47 14.82 5.28
C ARG A 115 5.08 14.20 5.38
N TRP A 116 4.56 13.78 4.23
CA TRP A 116 3.30 13.04 4.17
C TRP A 116 3.43 11.87 3.21
N GLY A 117 2.52 10.96 3.32
CA GLY A 117 2.48 9.83 2.41
C GLY A 117 1.08 9.28 2.27
N ALA A 118 0.87 8.54 1.20
CA ALA A 118 -0.39 7.84 0.96
C ALA A 118 -0.15 6.60 0.14
N ILE A 119 -1.02 5.64 0.33
CA ILE A 119 -1.11 4.47 -0.53
C ILE A 119 -2.52 4.45 -1.09
N LEU A 120 -2.66 4.26 -2.40
CA LEU A 120 -3.99 4.19 -2.99
C LEU A 120 -4.08 3.06 -4.01
N TRP A 121 -5.29 2.60 -4.19
CA TRP A 121 -5.61 1.49 -5.07
C TRP A 121 -6.72 1.88 -6.03
N VAL A 122 -6.60 1.39 -7.25
CA VAL A 122 -7.66 1.48 -8.25
C VAL A 122 -7.93 0.08 -8.78
N LYS A 123 -9.00 -0.07 -9.52
CA LYS A 123 -9.31 -1.36 -10.14
C LYS A 123 -8.19 -1.76 -11.12
N PRO A 124 -7.94 -3.06 -11.27
CA PRO A 124 -6.89 -3.53 -12.20
C PRO A 124 -6.98 -2.93 -13.60
N LYS A 125 -8.18 -2.78 -14.12
CA LYS A 125 -8.37 -2.20 -15.46
C LYS A 125 -7.92 -0.76 -15.57
N ASP A 126 -7.81 -0.04 -14.46
CA ASP A 126 -7.48 1.38 -14.45
C ASP A 126 -6.02 1.65 -14.09
N ILE A 127 -5.22 0.62 -13.76
CA ILE A 127 -3.85 0.80 -13.28
C ILE A 127 -2.99 1.56 -14.29
N ALA A 128 -3.03 1.19 -15.56
CA ALA A 128 -2.20 1.84 -16.57
C ALA A 128 -2.57 3.32 -16.71
N ARG A 129 -3.87 3.63 -16.79
CA ARG A 129 -4.33 5.02 -16.90
C ARG A 129 -3.99 5.82 -15.66
N ALA A 130 -4.25 5.25 -14.49
CA ALA A 130 -3.94 5.92 -13.23
C ALA A 130 -2.44 6.24 -13.13
N GLY A 131 -1.60 5.29 -13.52
CA GLY A 131 -0.16 5.51 -13.52
C GLY A 131 0.25 6.69 -14.39
N ARG A 132 -0.36 6.84 -15.56
CA ARG A 132 -0.08 7.98 -16.43
C ARG A 132 -0.57 9.29 -15.82
N VAL A 133 -1.79 9.30 -15.31
CA VAL A 133 -2.39 10.50 -14.71
C VAL A 133 -1.59 10.97 -13.49
N LEU A 134 -1.16 10.05 -12.67
CA LEU A 134 -0.39 10.35 -11.47
C LEU A 134 1.10 10.55 -11.75
N ARG A 135 1.54 10.29 -12.97
CA ARG A 135 2.96 10.34 -13.35
C ARG A 135 3.79 9.41 -12.48
N ALA A 136 3.26 8.20 -12.29
CA ALA A 136 3.91 7.22 -11.45
C ALA A 136 5.17 6.66 -12.09
N LYS A 137 6.22 6.54 -11.29
CA LYS A 137 7.44 5.89 -11.71
C LYS A 137 7.28 4.38 -11.55
N ARG A 138 7.96 3.64 -12.36
CA ARG A 138 8.13 2.23 -12.12
C ARG A 138 9.04 2.10 -10.92
N LYS A 139 8.61 1.36 -10.00
CA LYS A 139 9.29 0.99 -8.84
C LYS A 139 10.79 1.31 -8.72
#